data_1cf5794b4b9eeae9e73e4e4e202666b7
#
_entry.id   1cf5794b4b9eeae9e73e4e4e202666b7
#
_cell.length_a   1.000
_cell.length_b   1.000
_cell.length_c   1.000
_cell.angle_alpha   90.00
_cell.angle_beta   90.00
_cell.angle_gamma   90.00
#
_symmetry.space_group_name_H-M   'P 1'
#
loop_
_entity.id
_entity.type
_entity.pdbx_description
1 polymer ?
#
loop_
_entity_poly.entity_id
_entity_poly.type
_entity_poly.pdbx_seq_one_letter_code
_entity_poly.pdbx_strand_id
1 'polypeptide(L)'
;MSQLNIHLKLKIVENKAFLTAEKFSMTDKVAYAEGSVVSKIIIRNERGNITLFAFDKDEFLSEHTAPYDAIVQVLDGKAEIIIDGETFELSVGESIIMPANVRHAVVAVEQFKMLLTMIK
;
A
#
# COMPACT_ATOMS: atom_id res chain seq x y z
N MET A 1 -18.35 -21.25 -15.13
CA MET A 1 -17.98 -20.95 -14.96
C MET A 1 -17.97 -20.54 -14.31
N SER A 2 -18.05 -20.95 -14.38
CA SER A 2 -17.82 -20.69 -13.95
C SER A 2 -17.91 -20.52 -13.19
N GLN A 3 -17.65 -20.74 -13.30
CA GLN A 3 -17.47 -20.59 -12.64
C GLN A 3 -17.36 -20.42 -11.82
N LEU A 4 -17.44 -20.90 -11.89
CA LEU A 4 -17.15 -20.73 -11.19
C LEU A 4 -17.25 -20.53 -10.61
N ASN A 5 -17.14 -20.87 -10.60
CA ASN A 5 -16.98 -20.50 -10.14
C ASN A 5 -17.34 -20.22 -9.55
N ILE A 6 -17.26 -20.76 -9.47
CA ILE A 6 -17.19 -20.33 -9.03
C ILE A 6 -17.31 -20.30 -8.33
N HIS A 7 -17.42 -20.38 -8.50
CA HIS A 7 -17.22 -20.14 -7.84
C HIS A 7 -16.84 -20.06 -7.32
N LEU A 8 -16.46 -20.56 -6.80
CA LEU A 8 -15.77 -20.22 -6.50
C LEU A 8 -15.62 -19.89 -6.17
N LYS A 9 -15.51 -20.25 -5.92
CA LYS A 9 -15.05 -19.72 -5.76
C LYS A 9 -14.84 -19.20 -5.12
N LEU A 10 -14.79 -19.33 -4.73
CA LEU A 10 -14.28 -18.69 -4.31
C LEU A 10 -13.92 -18.48 -3.68
N LYS A 11 -13.72 -18.72 -3.37
CA LYS A 11 -13.15 -18.33 -2.94
C LYS A 11 -12.59 -17.85 -2.64
N ILE A 12 -12.61 -17.78 -2.58
CA ILE A 12 -12.24 -17.16 -2.50
C ILE A 12 -12.37 -16.48 -2.48
N VAL A 13 -12.64 -16.55 -2.39
CA VAL A 13 -12.86 -15.73 -2.48
C VAL A 13 -13.40 -15.09 -2.21
N GLU A 14 -13.70 -15.57 -2.90
CA GLU A 14 -14.61 -14.91 -2.43
C GLU A 14 -14.44 -13.66 -1.57
N ASN A 15 -13.84 -13.30 -0.82
CA ASN A 15 -13.49 -12.20 0.06
C ASN A 15 -12.57 -11.15 -0.56
N LYS A 16 -12.60 -11.01 -1.85
CA LYS A 16 -11.82 -9.98 -2.49
C LYS A 16 -12.42 -8.61 -2.20
N ALA A 17 -11.64 -7.73 -1.62
CA ALA A 17 -12.01 -6.33 -1.44
C ALA A 17 -12.07 -5.59 -2.79
N PHE A 18 -11.36 -6.10 -3.81
CA PHE A 18 -11.25 -5.48 -5.13
C PHE A 18 -11.66 -6.46 -6.21
N LEU A 19 -12.71 -6.09 -6.95
CA LEU A 19 -13.20 -6.89 -8.06
C LEU A 19 -12.73 -6.28 -9.38
N THR A 20 -12.44 -7.13 -10.35
CA THR A 20 -12.07 -6.65 -11.70
C THR A 20 -13.27 -6.02 -12.38
N ALA A 21 -12.98 -5.03 -13.25
CA ALA A 21 -14.00 -4.33 -14.05
C ALA A 21 -15.04 -3.58 -13.20
N GLU A 22 -14.68 -3.21 -11.99
CA GLU A 22 -15.48 -2.32 -11.15
C GLU A 22 -14.63 -1.12 -10.75
N LYS A 23 -15.20 0.06 -10.89
CA LYS A 23 -14.47 1.26 -10.47
C LYS A 23 -14.56 1.39 -8.94
N PHE A 24 -13.51 1.93 -8.35
CA PHE A 24 -13.48 2.23 -6.93
C PHE A 24 -12.59 3.45 -6.67
N SER A 25 -12.80 4.08 -5.51
CA SER A 25 -11.94 5.14 -5.03
C SER A 25 -10.88 4.55 -4.13
N MET A 26 -9.60 4.81 -4.41
CA MET A 26 -8.48 4.31 -3.62
C MET A 26 -8.63 4.68 -2.14
N THR A 27 -8.95 5.93 -1.85
CA THR A 27 -9.04 6.42 -0.48
C THR A 27 -10.20 5.81 0.29
N ASP A 28 -11.27 5.39 -0.40
CA ASP A 28 -12.45 4.79 0.24
C ASP A 28 -12.26 3.31 0.54
N LYS A 29 -11.26 2.67 -0.06
CA LYS A 29 -11.06 1.23 0.08
C LYS A 29 -10.27 0.84 1.31
N VAL A 30 -9.61 1.80 1.95
CA VAL A 30 -8.85 1.54 3.18
C VAL A 30 -9.22 2.61 4.20
N ALA A 31 -9.45 2.21 5.44
CA ALA A 31 -9.85 3.11 6.52
C ALA A 31 -8.80 3.11 7.62
N TYR A 32 -8.65 4.26 8.28
CA TYR A 32 -7.82 4.34 9.47
C TYR A 32 -8.43 3.49 10.59
N ALA A 33 -7.58 2.83 11.33
CA ALA A 33 -7.97 2.09 12.53
C ALA A 33 -7.06 2.50 13.66
N GLU A 34 -7.62 2.73 14.83
CA GLU A 34 -6.90 3.24 15.99
C GLU A 34 -5.70 2.36 16.31
N GLY A 35 -4.52 3.00 16.46
CA GLY A 35 -3.28 2.34 16.82
C GLY A 35 -2.78 1.32 15.80
N SER A 36 -3.18 1.46 14.52
CA SER A 36 -2.92 0.40 13.55
C SER A 36 -2.36 0.93 12.23
N VAL A 37 -1.68 0.02 11.54
CA VAL A 37 -1.40 0.15 10.11
C VAL A 37 -2.29 -0.88 9.41
N VAL A 38 -3.19 -0.43 8.57
CA VAL A 38 -4.10 -1.29 7.80
C VAL A 38 -3.58 -1.39 6.38
N SER A 39 -3.47 -2.60 5.86
CA SER A 39 -3.04 -2.81 4.48
C SER A 39 -4.03 -3.69 3.72
N LYS A 40 -4.23 -3.39 2.45
CA LYS A 40 -5.08 -4.18 1.55
C LYS A 40 -4.38 -4.34 0.21
N ILE A 41 -4.16 -5.58 -0.19
CA ILE A 41 -3.54 -5.87 -1.48
C ILE A 41 -4.59 -5.73 -2.57
N ILE A 42 -4.31 -4.88 -3.56
CA ILE A 42 -5.20 -4.70 -4.71
C ILE A 42 -4.92 -5.78 -5.75
N ILE A 43 -3.66 -5.91 -6.16
CA ILE A 43 -3.20 -6.90 -7.14
C ILE A 43 -1.86 -7.45 -6.67
N ARG A 44 -1.70 -8.75 -6.79
CA ARG A 44 -0.43 -9.41 -6.52
C ARG A 44 -0.23 -10.57 -7.48
N ASN A 45 0.95 -10.64 -8.07
CA ASN A 45 1.38 -11.76 -8.90
C ASN A 45 2.90 -11.87 -8.84
N GLU A 46 3.48 -12.74 -9.66
CA GLU A 46 4.93 -12.96 -9.64
C GLU A 46 5.74 -11.77 -10.13
N ARG A 47 5.12 -10.76 -10.72
CA ARG A 47 5.80 -9.57 -11.26
C ARG A 47 5.74 -8.38 -10.32
N GLY A 48 4.93 -8.45 -9.28
CA GLY A 48 4.83 -7.36 -8.33
C GLY A 48 3.53 -7.34 -7.59
N ASN A 49 3.31 -6.26 -6.85
CA ASN A 49 2.07 -6.06 -6.14
C ASN A 49 1.75 -4.58 -6.01
N ILE A 50 0.48 -4.32 -5.82
CA ILE A 50 -0.06 -2.98 -5.56
C ILE A 50 -0.88 -3.10 -4.28
N THR A 51 -0.52 -2.30 -3.27
CA THR A 51 -1.11 -2.39 -1.93
C THR A 51 -1.50 -1.02 -1.43
N LEU A 52 -2.68 -0.93 -0.84
CA LEU A 52 -3.15 0.26 -0.12
C LEU A 52 -2.79 0.15 1.34
N PHE A 53 -2.39 1.28 1.93
CA PHE A 53 -2.10 1.37 3.36
C PHE A 53 -2.84 2.56 3.96
N ALA A 54 -3.31 2.39 5.20
CA ALA A 54 -3.80 3.49 6.03
C ALA A 54 -3.07 3.42 7.37
N PHE A 55 -2.35 4.48 7.70
CA PHE A 55 -1.56 4.57 8.93
C PHE A 55 -2.26 5.50 9.90
N ASP A 56 -2.51 5.02 11.12
CA ASP A 56 -2.90 5.91 12.19
C ASP A 56 -1.71 6.78 12.60
N LYS A 57 -1.97 7.89 13.25
CA LYS A 57 -0.92 8.80 13.73
C LYS A 57 0.06 8.04 14.62
N ASP A 58 1.34 8.32 14.44
CA ASP A 58 2.48 7.74 15.17
C ASP A 58 2.79 6.28 14.85
N GLU A 59 2.03 5.66 13.94
CA GLU A 59 2.35 4.33 13.46
C GLU A 59 3.45 4.39 12.40
N PHE A 60 4.12 3.26 12.16
CA PHE A 60 5.26 3.25 11.25
C PHE A 60 5.54 1.84 10.73
N LEU A 61 6.31 1.78 9.65
CA LEU A 61 6.99 0.57 9.20
C LEU A 61 8.48 0.77 9.45
N SER A 62 9.07 -0.12 10.24
CA SER A 62 10.46 -0.01 10.63
C SER A 62 11.41 -0.17 9.44
N GLU A 63 12.64 0.30 9.62
CA GLU A 63 13.65 0.25 8.57
C GLU A 63 13.90 -1.18 8.10
N HIS A 64 13.86 -1.36 6.78
CA HIS A 64 14.11 -2.65 6.14
C HIS A 64 14.55 -2.42 4.70
N THR A 65 14.95 -3.49 4.03
CA THR A 65 15.27 -3.46 2.59
C THR A 65 14.39 -4.46 1.85
N ALA A 66 14.24 -4.22 0.55
CA ALA A 66 13.58 -5.16 -0.35
C ALA A 66 14.38 -5.21 -1.65
N PRO A 67 14.44 -6.36 -2.33
CA PRO A 67 15.24 -6.50 -3.55
C PRO A 67 14.52 -5.95 -4.80
N TYR A 68 13.55 -5.06 -4.64
CA TYR A 68 12.71 -4.56 -5.72
C TYR A 68 12.52 -3.05 -5.57
N ASP A 69 12.40 -2.36 -6.72
CA ASP A 69 12.01 -0.96 -6.70
C ASP A 69 10.55 -0.84 -6.32
N ALA A 70 10.23 0.19 -5.55
CA ALA A 70 8.87 0.46 -5.14
C ALA A 70 8.58 1.95 -5.22
N ILE A 71 7.36 2.30 -5.62
CA ILE A 71 6.90 3.69 -5.62
C ILE A 71 5.83 3.87 -4.56
N VAL A 72 5.98 4.92 -3.76
CA VAL A 72 4.99 5.36 -2.78
C VAL A 72 4.27 6.57 -3.33
N GLN A 73 2.94 6.54 -3.28
CA GLN A 73 2.10 7.67 -3.66
C GLN A 73 1.16 8.00 -2.50
N VAL A 74 1.20 9.23 -2.01
CA VAL A 74 0.35 9.65 -0.89
C VAL A 74 -1.03 10.04 -1.40
N LEU A 75 -2.05 9.43 -0.83
CA LEU A 75 -3.45 9.60 -1.24
C LEU A 75 -4.24 10.48 -0.27
N ASP A 76 -3.83 10.52 1.01
CA ASP A 76 -4.50 11.28 2.06
C ASP A 76 -3.48 11.56 3.15
N GLY A 77 -3.56 12.70 3.79
CA GLY A 77 -2.66 13.07 4.88
C GLY A 77 -1.25 13.39 4.42
N LYS A 78 -0.28 13.08 5.27
CA LYS A 78 1.12 13.43 5.03
C LYS A 78 2.01 12.34 5.60
N ALA A 79 2.98 11.89 4.81
CA ALA A 79 3.88 10.80 5.17
C ALA A 79 5.31 11.29 5.29
N GLU A 80 6.08 10.66 6.19
CA GLU A 80 7.55 10.74 6.17
C GLU A 80 8.11 9.44 5.65
N ILE A 81 8.89 9.53 4.58
CA ILE A 81 9.59 8.38 4.01
C ILE A 81 11.08 8.59 4.25
N ILE A 82 11.74 7.61 4.85
CA ILE A 82 13.17 7.70 5.17
C ILE A 82 13.89 6.71 4.28
N ILE A 83 14.80 7.22 3.43
CA ILE A 83 15.56 6.39 2.49
C ILE A 83 17.04 6.64 2.75
N ASP A 84 17.74 5.57 3.11
CA ASP A 84 19.18 5.62 3.43
C ASP A 84 19.52 6.73 4.42
N GLY A 85 18.65 6.89 5.43
CA GLY A 85 18.84 7.87 6.49
C GLY A 85 18.36 9.28 6.16
N GLU A 86 17.92 9.53 4.93
CA GLU A 86 17.39 10.84 4.53
C GLU A 86 15.87 10.85 4.58
N THR A 87 15.30 11.89 5.21
CA THR A 87 13.84 12.00 5.39
C THR A 87 13.22 12.84 4.28
N PHE A 88 12.15 12.31 3.69
CA PHE A 88 11.35 12.98 2.66
C PHE A 88 9.92 13.10 3.16
N GLU A 89 9.39 14.32 3.20
CA GLU A 89 8.00 14.55 3.57
C GLU A 89 7.16 14.62 2.30
N LEU A 90 6.11 13.79 2.23
CA LEU A 90 5.21 13.73 1.08
C LEU A 90 3.82 14.14 1.49
N SER A 91 3.25 15.07 0.73
CA SER A 91 1.86 15.50 0.84
C SER A 91 1.01 14.77 -0.22
N VAL A 92 -0.30 14.93 -0.13
CA VAL A 92 -1.26 14.31 -1.07
C VAL A 92 -0.86 14.63 -2.51
N GLY A 93 -0.79 13.58 -3.33
CA GLY A 93 -0.43 13.67 -4.74
C GLY A 93 1.05 13.57 -5.02
N GLU A 94 1.89 13.56 -3.98
CA GLU A 94 3.34 13.43 -4.16
C GLU A 94 3.76 11.97 -4.05
N SER A 95 4.86 11.65 -4.73
CA SER A 95 5.36 10.28 -4.83
C SER A 95 6.88 10.25 -4.70
N ILE A 96 7.41 9.10 -4.31
CA ILE A 96 8.85 8.85 -4.29
C ILE A 96 9.14 7.40 -4.64
N ILE A 97 10.26 7.16 -5.31
CA ILE A 97 10.73 5.80 -5.58
C ILE A 97 11.71 5.40 -4.48
N MET A 98 11.42 4.27 -3.83
CA MET A 98 12.34 3.61 -2.90
C MET A 98 13.13 2.58 -3.69
N PRO A 99 14.44 2.80 -3.89
CA PRO A 99 15.22 1.91 -4.75
C PRO A 99 15.43 0.53 -4.13
N ALA A 100 15.57 -0.48 -4.98
CA ALA A 100 15.90 -1.84 -4.57
C ALA A 100 17.15 -1.88 -3.71
N ASN A 101 17.13 -2.68 -2.66
CA ASN A 101 18.29 -2.96 -1.80
C ASN A 101 18.81 -1.75 -0.99
N VAL A 102 18.06 -0.66 -0.96
CA VAL A 102 18.37 0.50 -0.13
C VAL A 102 17.41 0.51 1.05
N ARG A 103 17.94 0.66 2.27
CA ARG A 103 17.12 0.67 3.48
C ARG A 103 16.14 1.83 3.46
N HIS A 104 14.93 1.57 3.93
CA HIS A 104 13.87 2.57 3.98
C HIS A 104 12.93 2.30 5.15
N ALA A 105 12.24 3.35 5.58
CA ALA A 105 11.23 3.30 6.63
C ALA A 105 10.11 4.29 6.30
N VAL A 106 8.95 4.07 6.91
CA VAL A 106 7.77 4.92 6.72
C VAL A 106 7.26 5.32 8.09
N VAL A 107 7.00 6.61 8.29
CA VAL A 107 6.54 7.13 9.58
C VAL A 107 5.30 8.00 9.37
N ALA A 108 4.27 7.76 10.18
CA ALA A 108 3.04 8.55 10.17
C ALA A 108 3.11 9.63 11.24
N VAL A 109 3.60 10.81 10.88
CA VAL A 109 3.56 11.99 11.74
C VAL A 109 2.12 12.41 11.98
N GLU A 110 1.27 12.21 10.99
CA GLU A 110 -0.18 12.32 11.11
C GLU A 110 -0.80 11.15 10.35
N GLN A 111 -2.10 10.95 10.47
CA GLN A 111 -2.78 9.91 9.69
C GLN A 111 -2.53 10.13 8.22
N PHE A 112 -2.23 9.05 7.48
CA PHE A 112 -2.10 9.14 6.03
C PHE A 112 -2.42 7.81 5.35
N LYS A 113 -2.78 7.92 4.07
CA LYS A 113 -2.99 6.75 3.21
C LYS A 113 -2.03 6.82 2.04
N MET A 114 -1.53 5.67 1.64
CA MET A 114 -0.63 5.58 0.50
C MET A 114 -0.93 4.38 -0.37
N LEU A 115 -0.54 4.49 -1.63
CA LEU A 115 -0.48 3.39 -2.57
C LEU A 115 0.98 3.00 -2.72
N LEU A 116 1.27 1.72 -2.54
CA LEU A 116 2.60 1.17 -2.72
C LEU A 116 2.57 0.23 -3.91
N THR A 117 3.39 0.51 -4.92
CA THR A 117 3.55 -0.35 -6.09
C THR A 117 4.97 -0.90 -6.09
N MET A 118 5.10 -2.21 -6.07
CA MET A 118 6.38 -2.89 -6.08
C MET A 118 6.52 -3.70 -7.36
N ILE A 119 7.63 -3.54 -8.05
CA ILE A 119 7.91 -4.23 -9.31
C ILE A 119 9.07 -5.20 -9.10
N LYS A 120 8.80 -6.45 -9.39
CA LYS A 120 9.79 -7.52 -9.26
C LYS A 120 10.51 -7.80 -10.58
#